data_56a7b5d7fc659447664b6bd7315e0cf3
#
_entry.id   56a7b5d7fc659447664b6bd7315e0cf3
#
_cell.length_a   1.000
_cell.length_b   1.000
_cell.length_c   1.000
_cell.angle_alpha   90.00
_cell.angle_beta   90.00
_cell.angle_gamma   90.00
#
_symmetry.space_group_name_H-M   'P 1'
#
loop_
_entity.id
_entity.type
_entity.pdbx_description
1 polymer ?
#
loop_
_entity_poly.entity_id
_entity_poly.type
_entity_poly.pdbx_seq_one_letter_code
_entity_poly.pdbx_strand_id
1 'polypeptide(L)'
;MFKIQKGVKEKRNMKTILIVDDSRIMRNIIKNTFTELKVSCQYLEAENGKKALQLLETNKVSLIFLDWNMPEMDGIEFLRKVRSMPDYKDLPIIMVTSEAAKYNVVEALQCGATDYIVKPVHEKVFLDKLSEIQF
;
A
#
# COMPACT_ATOMS: atom_id res chain seq x y z
N MET A 1 23.39 -18.85 -19.43
CA MET A 1 23.67 -18.66 -18.00
C MET A 1 23.36 -17.27 -17.51
N PHE A 2 23.86 -16.26 -18.18
CA PHE A 2 23.61 -14.87 -17.74
C PHE A 2 22.14 -14.49 -17.68
N LYS A 3 21.35 -14.91 -18.66
CA LYS A 3 19.91 -14.61 -18.68
C LYS A 3 19.17 -15.22 -17.48
N ILE A 4 19.51 -16.43 -17.09
CA ILE A 4 18.88 -17.12 -15.95
C ILE A 4 19.27 -16.41 -14.65
N GLN A 5 20.53 -16.06 -14.47
CA GLN A 5 20.99 -15.35 -13.28
C GLN A 5 20.37 -13.96 -13.20
N LYS A 6 20.26 -13.25 -14.31
CA LYS A 6 19.64 -11.94 -14.38
C LYS A 6 18.15 -12.02 -14.04
N GLY A 7 17.43 -13.01 -14.58
CA GLY A 7 16.01 -13.20 -14.27
C GLY A 7 15.76 -13.53 -12.81
N VAL A 8 16.60 -14.38 -12.21
CA VAL A 8 16.51 -14.71 -10.78
C VAL A 8 16.80 -13.47 -9.93
N LYS A 9 17.80 -12.68 -10.30
CA LYS A 9 18.12 -11.45 -9.58
C LYS A 9 16.98 -10.43 -9.68
N GLU A 10 16.37 -10.28 -10.84
CA GLU A 10 15.22 -9.39 -11.03
C GLU A 10 14.05 -9.83 -10.16
N LYS A 11 13.74 -11.12 -10.09
CA LYS A 11 12.68 -11.65 -9.22
C LYS A 11 12.97 -11.38 -7.75
N ARG A 12 14.22 -11.54 -7.31
CA ARG A 12 14.62 -11.28 -5.92
C ARG A 12 14.43 -9.80 -5.54
N ASN A 13 14.63 -8.90 -6.52
CA ASN A 13 14.51 -7.47 -6.30
C ASN A 13 13.13 -6.94 -6.63
N MET A 14 12.20 -7.82 -7.04
CA MET A 14 10.83 -7.43 -7.35
C MET A 14 10.12 -6.99 -6.07
N LYS A 15 9.54 -5.80 -6.12
CA LYS A 15 8.75 -5.27 -5.01
C LYS A 15 7.35 -5.87 -5.02
N THR A 16 6.77 -6.05 -3.85
CA THR A 16 5.40 -6.51 -3.71
C THR A 16 4.56 -5.39 -3.11
N ILE A 17 3.56 -4.97 -3.86
CA ILE A 17 2.68 -3.87 -3.48
C ILE A 17 1.32 -4.46 -3.09
N LEU A 18 0.89 -4.19 -1.88
CA LEU A 18 -0.42 -4.62 -1.39
C LEU A 18 -1.40 -3.45 -1.48
N ILE A 19 -2.50 -3.64 -2.19
CA ILE A 19 -3.54 -2.64 -2.36
C ILE A 19 -4.78 -3.10 -1.62
N VAL A 20 -5.18 -2.34 -0.59
CA VAL A 20 -6.28 -2.68 0.31
C VAL A 20 -7.39 -1.65 0.14
N ASP A 21 -8.44 -2.04 -0.55
CA ASP A 21 -9.59 -1.19 -0.85
C ASP A 21 -10.75 -2.11 -1.23
N ASP A 22 -11.96 -1.85 -0.75
CA ASP A 22 -13.11 -2.67 -1.09
C ASP A 22 -13.60 -2.45 -2.53
N SER A 23 -13.17 -1.39 -3.19
CA SER A 23 -13.50 -1.08 -4.58
C SER A 23 -12.47 -1.67 -5.54
N ARG A 24 -12.92 -2.62 -6.36
CA ARG A 24 -12.06 -3.21 -7.39
C ARG A 24 -11.59 -2.16 -8.40
N ILE A 25 -12.48 -1.23 -8.75
CA ILE A 25 -12.15 -0.14 -9.69
C ILE A 25 -11.02 0.71 -9.10
N MET A 26 -11.12 1.02 -7.81
CA MET A 26 -10.11 1.84 -7.14
C MET A 26 -8.76 1.12 -7.08
N ARG A 27 -8.76 -0.19 -6.79
CA ARG A 27 -7.53 -0.98 -6.80
C ARG A 27 -6.86 -0.95 -8.18
N ASN A 28 -7.66 -1.03 -9.24
CA ASN A 28 -7.12 -0.96 -10.62
C ASN A 28 -6.54 0.43 -10.91
N ILE A 29 -7.18 1.49 -10.46
CA ILE A 29 -6.68 2.86 -10.64
C ILE A 29 -5.32 3.02 -9.96
N ILE A 30 -5.19 2.56 -8.73
CA ILE A 30 -3.93 2.64 -7.98
C ILE A 30 -2.84 1.84 -8.69
N LYS A 31 -3.17 0.62 -9.10
CA LYS A 31 -2.24 -0.26 -9.82
C LYS A 31 -1.75 0.38 -11.11
N ASN A 32 -2.67 0.90 -11.92
CA ASN A 32 -2.33 1.52 -13.19
C ASN A 32 -1.47 2.78 -13.00
N THR A 33 -1.80 3.58 -11.99
CA THR A 33 -1.03 4.80 -11.69
C THR A 33 0.38 4.44 -11.23
N PHE A 34 0.51 3.43 -10.37
CA PHE A 34 1.82 2.97 -9.88
C PHE A 34 2.68 2.42 -11.01
N THR A 35 2.07 1.79 -12.01
CA THR A 35 2.78 1.21 -13.16
C THR A 35 3.61 2.27 -13.91
N GLU A 36 3.21 3.54 -13.84
CA GLU A 36 3.95 4.63 -14.48
C GLU A 36 5.36 4.82 -13.91
N LEU A 37 5.62 4.34 -12.71
CA LEU A 37 6.96 4.39 -12.11
C LEU A 37 7.95 3.42 -12.77
N LYS A 38 7.46 2.46 -13.54
CA LYS A 38 8.28 1.45 -14.22
C LYS A 38 9.17 0.66 -13.25
N VAL A 39 8.71 0.50 -12.02
CA VAL A 39 9.37 -0.32 -11.02
C VAL A 39 8.91 -1.76 -11.20
N SER A 40 9.85 -2.69 -11.21
CA SER A 40 9.51 -4.11 -11.27
C SER A 40 8.80 -4.53 -9.98
N CYS A 41 7.53 -4.87 -10.08
CA CYS A 41 6.73 -5.22 -8.90
C CYS A 41 5.60 -6.17 -9.23
N GLN A 42 5.15 -6.88 -8.20
CA GLN A 42 3.93 -7.66 -8.25
C GLN A 42 2.89 -7.03 -7.33
N TYR A 43 1.63 -7.24 -7.65
CA TYR A 43 0.52 -6.67 -6.90
C TYR A 43 -0.27 -7.74 -6.18
N LEU A 44 -0.59 -7.47 -4.93
CA LEU A 44 -1.55 -8.24 -4.15
C LEU A 44 -2.72 -7.31 -3.83
N GLU A 45 -3.92 -7.86 -3.78
CA GLU A 45 -5.12 -7.08 -3.54
C GLU A 45 -5.92 -7.69 -2.39
N ALA A 46 -6.46 -6.82 -1.55
CA ALA A 46 -7.35 -7.20 -0.47
C ALA A 46 -8.54 -6.25 -0.43
N GLU A 47 -9.73 -6.78 -0.18
CA GLU A 47 -10.96 -5.99 -0.13
C GLU A 47 -11.30 -5.50 1.27
N ASN A 48 -10.55 -5.92 2.28
CA ASN A 48 -10.70 -5.46 3.66
C ASN A 48 -9.41 -5.73 4.45
N GLY A 49 -9.37 -5.19 5.67
CA GLY A 49 -8.19 -5.31 6.51
C GLY A 49 -7.90 -6.74 6.97
N LYS A 50 -8.92 -7.54 7.16
CA LYS A 50 -8.77 -8.93 7.59
C LYS A 50 -8.03 -9.76 6.54
N LYS A 51 -8.45 -9.63 5.28
CA LYS A 51 -7.79 -10.31 4.17
C LYS A 51 -6.36 -9.79 3.96
N ALA A 52 -6.16 -8.49 4.15
CA ALA A 52 -4.83 -7.90 4.06
C ALA A 52 -3.88 -8.48 5.11
N LEU A 53 -4.34 -8.68 6.34
CA LEU A 53 -3.53 -9.32 7.39
C LEU A 53 -3.13 -10.74 7.01
N GLN A 54 -4.06 -11.50 6.43
CA GLN A 54 -3.76 -12.86 5.96
C GLN A 54 -2.66 -12.86 4.89
N LEU A 55 -2.71 -11.90 3.97
CA LEU A 55 -1.70 -11.79 2.92
C LEU A 55 -0.33 -11.41 3.48
N LEU A 56 -0.28 -10.60 4.52
CA LEU A 56 0.99 -10.24 5.17
C LEU A 56 1.67 -11.45 5.83
N GLU A 57 0.91 -12.43 6.28
CA GLU A 57 1.46 -13.62 6.93
C GLU A 57 2.25 -14.50 5.96
N THR A 58 1.88 -14.49 4.69
CA THR A 58 2.46 -15.40 3.68
C THR A 58 3.25 -14.70 2.58
N ASN A 59 3.31 -13.37 2.62
CA ASN A 59 4.00 -12.59 1.58
C ASN A 59 4.84 -11.49 2.21
N LYS A 60 6.03 -11.28 1.66
CA LYS A 60 6.86 -10.14 2.03
C LYS A 60 6.40 -8.93 1.23
N VAL A 61 5.77 -7.97 1.88
CA VAL A 61 5.21 -6.78 1.25
C VAL A 61 6.15 -5.60 1.43
N SER A 62 6.32 -4.83 0.35
CA SER A 62 7.23 -3.66 0.33
C SER A 62 6.52 -2.34 0.58
N LEU A 63 5.23 -2.26 0.25
CA LEU A 63 4.44 -1.04 0.33
C LEU A 63 2.96 -1.39 0.38
N ILE A 64 2.19 -0.69 1.19
CA ILE A 64 0.73 -0.86 1.27
C ILE A 64 0.04 0.44 0.91
N PHE A 65 -0.95 0.36 0.01
CA PHE A 65 -1.96 1.40 -0.19
C PHE A 65 -3.22 0.95 0.54
N LEU A 66 -3.77 1.80 1.39
CA LEU A 66 -4.81 1.42 2.34
C LEU A 66 -5.97 2.42 2.34
N ASP A 67 -7.17 1.96 2.04
CA ASP A 67 -8.37 2.76 2.21
C ASP A 67 -8.83 2.73 3.67
N TRP A 68 -9.61 3.72 4.08
CA TRP A 68 -10.15 3.82 5.44
C TRP A 68 -11.43 3.00 5.59
N ASN A 69 -12.41 3.26 4.74
CA ASN A 69 -13.76 2.71 4.88
C ASN A 69 -13.88 1.38 4.15
N MET A 70 -13.86 0.29 4.89
CA MET A 70 -13.98 -1.07 4.36
C MET A 70 -14.81 -1.92 5.32
N PRO A 71 -15.49 -2.97 4.80
CA PRO A 71 -16.23 -3.88 5.67
C PRO A 71 -15.30 -4.74 6.52
N GLU A 72 -15.84 -5.32 7.57
CA GLU A 72 -15.21 -6.24 8.53
C GLU A 72 -14.10 -5.62 9.36
N MET A 73 -13.05 -5.11 8.74
CA MET A 73 -11.97 -4.40 9.42
C MET A 73 -11.60 -3.17 8.59
N ASP A 74 -11.81 -1.98 9.14
CA ASP A 74 -11.49 -0.74 8.44
C ASP A 74 -9.98 -0.47 8.42
N GLY A 75 -9.60 0.59 7.68
CA GLY A 75 -8.19 0.91 7.48
C GLY A 75 -7.44 1.30 8.75
N ILE A 76 -8.09 2.03 9.65
CA ILE A 76 -7.45 2.45 10.91
C ILE A 76 -7.23 1.27 11.83
N GLU A 77 -8.19 0.36 11.94
CA GLU A 77 -8.04 -0.88 12.73
C GLU A 77 -6.87 -1.71 12.18
N PHE A 78 -6.82 -1.86 10.86
CA PHE A 78 -5.73 -2.58 10.21
C PHE A 78 -4.39 -1.92 10.49
N LEU A 79 -4.31 -0.60 10.33
CA LEU A 79 -3.09 0.17 10.54
C LEU A 79 -2.56 0.03 11.97
N ARG A 80 -3.44 0.19 12.97
CA ARG A 80 -3.06 0.01 14.36
C ARG A 80 -2.53 -1.40 14.64
N LYS A 81 -3.21 -2.40 14.07
CA LYS A 81 -2.82 -3.78 14.27
C LYS A 81 -1.45 -4.08 13.67
N VAL A 82 -1.23 -3.65 12.45
CA VAL A 82 0.05 -3.84 11.75
C VAL A 82 1.18 -3.12 12.49
N ARG A 83 0.95 -1.89 12.91
CA ARG A 83 1.98 -1.12 13.63
C ARG A 83 2.30 -1.66 15.03
N SER A 84 1.42 -2.47 15.60
CA SER A 84 1.69 -3.14 16.87
C SER A 84 2.64 -4.34 16.70
N MET A 85 2.87 -4.79 15.48
CA MET A 85 3.75 -5.90 15.17
C MET A 85 5.15 -5.38 14.84
N PRO A 86 6.21 -5.80 15.59
CA PRO A 86 7.55 -5.24 15.38
C PRO A 86 8.09 -5.38 13.97
N ASP A 87 7.74 -6.47 13.28
CA ASP A 87 8.22 -6.73 11.92
C ASP A 87 7.72 -5.71 10.89
N TYR A 88 6.64 -4.99 11.19
CA TYR A 88 5.99 -4.08 10.25
C TYR A 88 6.05 -2.62 10.69
N LYS A 89 6.83 -2.29 11.71
CA LYS A 89 6.87 -0.90 12.21
C LYS A 89 7.38 0.11 11.17
N ASP A 90 8.23 -0.34 10.25
CA ASP A 90 8.82 0.52 9.22
C ASP A 90 8.26 0.29 7.81
N LEU A 91 7.28 -0.61 7.67
CA LEU A 91 6.65 -0.88 6.39
C LEU A 91 5.89 0.36 5.91
N PRO A 92 6.21 0.90 4.72
CA PRO A 92 5.47 2.06 4.21
C PRO A 92 4.00 1.74 3.99
N ILE A 93 3.12 2.54 4.58
CA ILE A 93 1.67 2.42 4.42
C ILE A 93 1.12 3.80 4.09
N ILE A 94 0.57 3.93 2.89
CA ILE A 94 -0.02 5.18 2.42
C ILE A 94 -1.54 5.03 2.43
N MET A 95 -2.21 5.91 3.18
CA MET A 95 -3.67 5.97 3.13
C MET A 95 -4.11 6.56 1.79
N VAL A 96 -5.07 5.92 1.13
CA VAL A 96 -5.68 6.43 -0.10
C VAL A 96 -7.19 6.35 0.10
N THR A 97 -7.80 7.48 0.43
CA THR A 97 -9.19 7.48 0.89
C THR A 97 -9.90 8.79 0.55
N SER A 98 -11.22 8.76 0.53
CA SER A 98 -12.03 9.97 0.34
C SER A 98 -12.21 10.78 1.62
N GLU A 99 -11.73 10.30 2.77
CA GLU A 99 -11.76 11.05 4.02
C GLU A 99 -10.76 12.21 3.97
N ALA A 100 -11.27 13.43 3.78
CA ALA A 100 -10.43 14.60 3.53
C ALA A 100 -10.31 15.54 4.75
N ALA A 101 -11.07 15.32 5.81
CA ALA A 101 -11.05 16.18 6.98
C ALA A 101 -9.68 16.14 7.64
N LYS A 102 -9.19 17.32 8.05
CA LYS A 102 -7.86 17.44 8.67
C LYS A 102 -7.68 16.52 9.88
N TYR A 103 -8.71 16.37 10.72
CA TYR A 103 -8.62 15.48 11.87
C TYR A 103 -8.45 14.02 11.50
N ASN A 104 -9.00 13.59 10.35
CA ASN A 104 -8.80 12.23 9.85
C ASN A 104 -7.36 12.02 9.39
N VAL A 105 -6.80 12.99 8.68
CA VAL A 105 -5.40 12.93 8.25
C VAL A 105 -4.47 12.83 9.46
N VAL A 106 -4.68 13.68 10.47
CA VAL A 106 -3.90 13.68 11.70
C VAL A 106 -4.02 12.33 12.43
N GLU A 107 -5.24 11.81 12.56
CA GLU A 107 -5.46 10.51 13.21
C GLU A 107 -4.69 9.39 12.51
N ALA A 108 -4.77 9.33 11.18
CA ALA A 108 -4.07 8.29 10.41
C ALA A 108 -2.55 8.38 10.61
N LEU A 109 -1.99 9.57 10.54
CA LEU A 109 -0.56 9.76 10.74
C LEU A 109 -0.14 9.40 12.17
N GLN A 110 -0.94 9.76 13.16
CA GLN A 110 -0.69 9.38 14.56
C GLN A 110 -0.77 7.88 14.78
N CYS A 111 -1.61 7.18 14.01
CA CYS A 111 -1.72 5.72 14.06
C CYS A 111 -0.59 5.03 13.32
N GLY A 112 0.27 5.77 12.62
CA GLY A 112 1.45 5.22 11.98
C GLY A 112 1.42 5.17 10.47
N ALA A 113 0.46 5.82 9.79
CA ALA A 113 0.50 5.95 8.35
C ALA A 113 1.74 6.72 7.92
N THR A 114 2.37 6.27 6.84
CA THR A 114 3.55 6.94 6.30
C THR A 114 3.17 8.24 5.58
N ASP A 115 2.05 8.20 4.84
CA ASP A 115 1.53 9.38 4.13
C ASP A 115 0.04 9.19 3.86
N TYR A 116 -0.57 10.21 3.23
CA TYR A 116 -2.00 10.27 3.06
C TYR A 116 -2.34 10.89 1.69
N ILE A 117 -3.19 10.24 0.92
CA ILE A 117 -3.66 10.71 -0.38
C ILE A 117 -5.19 10.74 -0.35
N VAL A 118 -5.78 11.87 -0.71
CA VAL A 118 -7.23 12.04 -0.78
C VAL A 118 -7.71 11.71 -2.20
N LYS A 119 -8.73 10.86 -2.30
CA LYS A 119 -9.37 10.55 -3.58
C LYS A 119 -10.13 11.77 -4.11
N PRO A 120 -10.22 11.98 -5.42
CA PRO A 120 -9.73 11.11 -6.48
C PRO A 120 -8.19 11.16 -6.61
N VAL A 121 -7.60 10.04 -7.05
CA VAL A 121 -6.15 9.93 -7.20
C VAL A 121 -5.70 10.72 -8.43
N HIS A 122 -4.88 11.75 -8.20
CA HIS A 122 -4.23 12.50 -9.26
C HIS A 122 -2.82 11.97 -9.46
N GLU A 123 -2.48 11.60 -10.69
CA GLU A 123 -1.21 10.96 -11.01
C GLU A 123 -0.02 11.73 -10.46
N LYS A 124 0.04 13.04 -10.68
CA LYS A 124 1.17 13.86 -10.23
C LYS A 124 1.33 13.81 -8.71
N VAL A 125 0.25 14.01 -7.97
CA VAL A 125 0.28 13.98 -6.50
C VAL A 125 0.72 12.59 -6.01
N PHE A 126 0.18 11.54 -6.61
CA PHE A 126 0.50 10.17 -6.28
C PHE A 126 1.99 9.88 -6.49
N LEU A 127 2.51 10.24 -7.66
CA LEU A 127 3.92 10.00 -7.99
C LEU A 127 4.85 10.86 -7.14
N ASP A 128 4.49 12.11 -6.86
CA ASP A 128 5.29 12.99 -6.00
C ASP A 128 5.43 12.40 -4.59
N LYS A 129 4.34 11.88 -4.03
CA LYS A 129 4.39 11.28 -2.70
C LYS A 129 5.22 9.99 -2.68
N LEU A 130 5.12 9.19 -3.72
CA LEU A 130 5.92 7.96 -3.82
C LEU A 130 7.41 8.23 -3.96
N SER A 131 7.78 9.34 -4.61
CA SER A 131 9.20 9.70 -4.77
C SER A 131 9.89 10.00 -3.45
N GLU A 132 9.12 10.31 -2.40
CA GLU A 132 9.64 10.61 -1.06
C GLU A 132 9.76 9.37 -0.18
N ILE A 133 9.32 8.21 -0.65
CA ILE A 133 9.24 6.99 0.15
C ILE A 133 10.21 5.95 -0.38
N GLN A 134 10.93 5.32 0.53
CA GLN A 134 11.80 4.19 0.21
C GLN A 134 11.05 2.88 0.46
N PHE A 135 10.99 2.06 -0.54
CA PHE A 135 10.32 0.76 -0.43
C PHE A 135 11.00 -0.32 -1.28
#